data_4163accfa64da8d3dd629364422efefc
#
_entry.id   4163accfa64da8d3dd629364422efefc
#
_cell.length_a   1.000
_cell.length_b   1.000
_cell.length_c   1.000
_cell.angle_alpha   90.00
_cell.angle_beta   90.00
_cell.angle_gamma   90.00
#
_symmetry.space_group_name_H-M   'P 1'
#
loop_
_entity.id
_entity.type
_entity.pdbx_description
1 polymer ?
#
loop_
_entity_poly.entity_id
_entity_poly.type
_entity_poly.pdbx_seq_one_letter_code
_entity_poly.pdbx_strand_id
1 'polypeptide(L)'
;MSRLIYLDNAATTQVYPEVVDAMLPYFTEHYGNPSAIYSFADEAERAVDHARGEVADLIGAKKDEIYFTGGGSESDNWALKATAEAYAAKGKHIITSAIEHHAILHTAQWLEKHGFEVTYVGVDEDGKIKLDELKAAIRPDTILISVMAANNEIGTIQPLKEIGEIAKEHGILFHTDAVQAFGHIPINVDDMHIDMLSASGHKLNGPKGIGVMYIRKGVKIRSFIHGGAQERQRRAGTHNVPGIVGLCKAVELAKANMAERSAYETKLRDHLIERVTSEIPYTRLNGHRTDRLPNNANFCFRFIEGESMLILLDQAGVCGSSGSACTSGSLDPSHVLLAIGLPHEIAHGSLRLTLSEKTTLEDIDYTVDKLKEIIARLRSMSPLYEDFVKKNGKAEA
;
A
#
# COMPACT_ATOMS: atom_id res chain seq x y z
N MET A 1 -10.17 30.19 -7.96
CA MET A 1 -9.62 29.19 -7.03
C MET A 1 -8.23 28.87 -7.53
N SER A 2 -7.24 28.75 -6.64
CA SER A 2 -5.91 28.25 -7.03
C SER A 2 -6.06 26.83 -7.59
N ARG A 3 -5.33 26.51 -8.67
CA ARG A 3 -5.30 25.14 -9.24
C ARG A 3 -4.88 24.18 -8.12
N LEU A 4 -5.59 23.05 -7.97
CA LEU A 4 -5.23 21.99 -7.05
C LEU A 4 -5.02 20.70 -7.86
N ILE A 5 -3.79 20.20 -7.84
CA ILE A 5 -3.41 18.94 -8.49
C ILE A 5 -3.04 17.95 -7.37
N TYR A 6 -3.88 16.94 -7.17
CA TYR A 6 -3.67 15.96 -6.11
C TYR A 6 -2.93 14.71 -6.64
N LEU A 7 -1.64 14.61 -6.31
CA LEU A 7 -0.75 13.51 -6.70
C LEU A 7 -0.22 12.73 -5.48
N ASP A 8 -1.07 12.56 -4.46
CA ASP A 8 -0.72 11.79 -3.25
C ASP A 8 -1.75 10.69 -2.94
N ASN A 9 -2.25 10.01 -3.99
CA ASN A 9 -3.26 8.95 -3.86
C ASN A 9 -2.76 7.71 -3.09
N ALA A 10 -1.45 7.50 -2.98
CA ALA A 10 -0.90 6.46 -2.12
C ALA A 10 -1.03 6.77 -0.61
N ALA A 11 -1.19 8.04 -0.21
CA ALA A 11 -1.49 8.40 1.17
C ALA A 11 -2.97 8.16 1.49
N THR A 12 -3.88 8.67 0.67
CA THR A 12 -5.32 8.42 0.73
C THR A 12 -5.96 8.88 -0.59
N THR A 13 -7.10 8.30 -0.94
CA THR A 13 -7.84 8.70 -2.14
C THR A 13 -9.10 9.49 -1.78
N GLN A 14 -9.61 10.25 -2.74
CA GLN A 14 -10.94 10.85 -2.66
C GLN A 14 -11.98 9.73 -2.74
N VAL A 15 -12.98 9.76 -1.87
CA VAL A 15 -14.15 8.86 -1.98
C VAL A 15 -14.95 9.24 -3.21
N TYR A 16 -15.35 8.25 -4.02
CA TYR A 16 -16.20 8.52 -5.18
C TYR A 16 -17.60 9.01 -4.76
N PRO A 17 -18.23 9.92 -5.51
CA PRO A 17 -19.60 10.35 -5.24
C PRO A 17 -20.57 9.16 -5.15
N GLU A 18 -20.48 8.19 -6.07
CA GLU A 18 -21.31 6.99 -6.11
C GLU A 18 -21.13 6.11 -4.87
N VAL A 19 -19.93 6.13 -4.27
CA VAL A 19 -19.65 5.45 -3.00
C VAL A 19 -20.35 6.18 -1.85
N VAL A 20 -20.28 7.51 -1.82
CA VAL A 20 -20.96 8.32 -0.79
C VAL A 20 -22.47 8.11 -0.88
N ASP A 21 -23.04 8.20 -2.10
CA ASP A 21 -24.48 7.99 -2.32
C ASP A 21 -24.96 6.60 -1.87
N ALA A 22 -24.17 5.56 -2.13
CA ALA A 22 -24.46 4.20 -1.65
C ALA A 22 -24.44 4.08 -0.12
N MET A 23 -23.60 4.84 0.57
CA MET A 23 -23.47 4.82 2.03
C MET A 23 -24.63 5.53 2.75
N LEU A 24 -25.17 6.62 2.17
CA LEU A 24 -26.10 7.54 2.85
C LEU A 24 -27.35 6.85 3.45
N PRO A 25 -28.05 5.91 2.75
CA PRO A 25 -29.22 5.25 3.30
C PRO A 25 -28.94 4.46 4.59
N TYR A 26 -27.71 3.96 4.76
CA TYR A 26 -27.35 3.13 5.91
C TYR A 26 -27.06 3.93 7.18
N PHE A 27 -27.07 5.26 7.12
CA PHE A 27 -26.98 6.11 8.31
C PHE A 27 -28.35 6.40 8.92
N THR A 28 -29.42 6.47 8.12
CA THR A 28 -30.72 7.01 8.55
C THR A 28 -31.91 6.14 8.22
N GLU A 29 -31.85 5.31 7.17
CA GLU A 29 -32.97 4.49 6.70
C GLU A 29 -32.76 3.01 7.05
N HIS A 30 -31.61 2.44 6.70
CA HIS A 30 -31.27 1.02 6.87
C HIS A 30 -30.26 0.82 8.01
N TYR A 31 -30.45 1.50 9.14
CA TYR A 31 -29.52 1.50 10.27
C TYR A 31 -29.65 0.28 11.21
N GLY A 32 -30.45 -0.72 10.85
CA GLY A 32 -30.62 -1.93 11.64
C GLY A 32 -29.31 -2.67 11.86
N ASN A 33 -29.13 -3.26 13.05
CA ASN A 33 -27.97 -4.09 13.33
C ASN A 33 -28.06 -5.40 12.53
N PRO A 34 -27.10 -5.73 11.64
CA PRO A 34 -27.13 -6.93 10.80
C PRO A 34 -27.23 -8.25 11.58
N SER A 35 -26.91 -8.23 12.89
CA SER A 35 -26.98 -9.42 13.75
C SER A 35 -28.34 -9.58 14.45
N ALA A 36 -29.29 -8.68 14.21
CA ALA A 36 -30.60 -8.75 14.85
C ALA A 36 -31.57 -9.68 14.09
N ILE A 37 -32.56 -10.24 14.81
CA ILE A 37 -33.50 -11.24 14.26
C ILE A 37 -34.76 -10.63 13.65
N TYR A 38 -34.97 -9.33 13.78
CA TYR A 38 -36.17 -8.66 13.26
C TYR A 38 -35.91 -8.16 11.81
N SER A 39 -36.95 -8.17 11.00
CA SER A 39 -36.93 -7.87 9.56
C SER A 39 -36.34 -6.48 9.20
N PHE A 40 -36.40 -5.53 10.13
CA PHE A 40 -35.76 -4.20 9.90
C PHE A 40 -34.24 -4.30 9.71
N ALA A 41 -33.61 -5.37 10.19
CA ALA A 41 -32.16 -5.59 10.02
C ALA A 41 -31.81 -6.32 8.72
N ASP A 42 -32.75 -6.92 8.03
CA ASP A 42 -32.51 -7.78 6.86
C ASP A 42 -31.77 -7.05 5.72
N GLU A 43 -32.08 -5.77 5.51
CA GLU A 43 -31.39 -4.99 4.46
C GLU A 43 -29.92 -4.79 4.78
N ALA A 44 -29.60 -4.46 6.02
CA ALA A 44 -28.23 -4.30 6.47
C ALA A 44 -27.46 -5.64 6.43
N GLU A 45 -28.09 -6.75 6.78
CA GLU A 45 -27.51 -8.10 6.69
C GLU A 45 -27.20 -8.46 5.23
N ARG A 46 -28.18 -8.28 4.33
CA ARG A 46 -27.99 -8.52 2.88
C ARG A 46 -26.87 -7.67 2.29
N ALA A 47 -26.79 -6.40 2.68
CA ALA A 47 -25.75 -5.50 2.20
C ALA A 47 -24.34 -5.94 2.64
N VAL A 48 -24.19 -6.36 3.91
CA VAL A 48 -22.90 -6.91 4.41
C VAL A 48 -22.56 -8.21 3.70
N ASP A 49 -23.54 -9.07 3.46
CA ASP A 49 -23.34 -10.35 2.79
C ASP A 49 -22.99 -10.17 1.31
N HIS A 50 -23.63 -9.24 0.61
CA HIS A 50 -23.30 -8.86 -0.76
C HIS A 50 -21.88 -8.30 -0.85
N ALA A 51 -21.51 -7.40 0.04
CA ALA A 51 -20.15 -6.83 0.09
C ALA A 51 -19.05 -7.89 0.24
N ARG A 52 -19.29 -8.93 1.05
CA ARG A 52 -18.36 -10.07 1.14
C ARG A 52 -18.18 -10.79 -0.20
N GLY A 53 -19.28 -10.97 -0.93
CA GLY A 53 -19.26 -11.58 -2.26
C GLY A 53 -18.41 -10.77 -3.23
N GLU A 54 -18.66 -9.47 -3.32
CA GLU A 54 -17.92 -8.59 -4.25
C GLU A 54 -16.42 -8.54 -3.94
N VAL A 55 -16.05 -8.46 -2.66
CA VAL A 55 -14.64 -8.51 -2.23
C VAL A 55 -14.01 -9.86 -2.57
N ALA A 56 -14.70 -10.96 -2.30
CA ALA A 56 -14.23 -12.30 -2.61
C ALA A 56 -13.98 -12.47 -4.11
N ASP A 57 -14.92 -12.07 -4.94
CA ASP A 57 -14.83 -12.13 -6.39
C ASP A 57 -13.64 -11.36 -6.95
N LEU A 58 -13.32 -10.17 -6.37
CA LEU A 58 -12.20 -9.33 -6.83
C LEU A 58 -10.84 -10.05 -6.72
N ILE A 59 -10.68 -10.93 -5.72
CA ILE A 59 -9.41 -11.61 -5.43
C ILE A 59 -9.46 -13.13 -5.70
N GLY A 60 -10.54 -13.66 -6.26
CA GLY A 60 -10.71 -15.09 -6.51
C GLY A 60 -10.88 -15.93 -5.25
N ALA A 61 -11.38 -15.34 -4.16
CA ALA A 61 -11.64 -16.00 -2.87
C ALA A 61 -13.07 -16.49 -2.76
N LYS A 62 -13.38 -17.17 -1.64
CA LYS A 62 -14.74 -17.51 -1.25
C LYS A 62 -15.27 -16.49 -0.23
N LYS A 63 -16.56 -16.27 -0.28
CA LYS A 63 -17.28 -15.33 0.60
C LYS A 63 -17.04 -15.60 2.10
N ASP A 64 -16.97 -16.87 2.49
CA ASP A 64 -16.72 -17.28 3.88
C ASP A 64 -15.25 -17.09 4.33
N GLU A 65 -14.38 -16.64 3.45
CA GLU A 65 -12.96 -16.31 3.71
C GLU A 65 -12.71 -14.82 3.93
N ILE A 66 -13.72 -13.97 3.72
CA ILE A 66 -13.61 -12.50 3.86
C ILE A 66 -14.09 -12.05 5.25
N TYR A 67 -13.34 -11.14 5.85
CA TYR A 67 -13.61 -10.51 7.15
C TYR A 67 -13.42 -9.00 7.04
N PHE A 68 -14.34 -8.22 7.60
CA PHE A 68 -14.22 -6.77 7.63
C PHE A 68 -13.47 -6.30 8.87
N THR A 69 -12.59 -5.33 8.69
CA THR A 69 -11.73 -4.74 9.71
C THR A 69 -11.83 -3.21 9.69
N GLY A 70 -11.19 -2.53 10.61
CA GLY A 70 -11.13 -1.07 10.62
C GLY A 70 -10.14 -0.47 9.60
N GLY A 71 -9.34 -1.29 8.89
CA GLY A 71 -8.36 -0.85 7.90
C GLY A 71 -7.18 -1.81 7.76
N GLY A 72 -6.26 -1.50 6.86
CA GLY A 72 -5.09 -2.32 6.57
C GLY A 72 -4.23 -2.61 7.81
N SER A 73 -3.93 -1.61 8.62
CA SER A 73 -3.12 -1.79 9.83
C SER A 73 -3.73 -2.77 10.85
N GLU A 74 -5.06 -2.80 10.98
CA GLU A 74 -5.75 -3.81 11.80
C GLU A 74 -5.58 -5.20 11.20
N SER A 75 -5.76 -5.33 9.88
CA SER A 75 -5.62 -6.60 9.17
C SER A 75 -4.19 -7.15 9.25
N ASP A 76 -3.17 -6.31 9.05
CA ASP A 76 -1.76 -6.69 9.17
C ASP A 76 -1.40 -7.16 10.58
N ASN A 77 -1.81 -6.39 11.60
CA ASN A 77 -1.60 -6.79 12.99
C ASN A 77 -2.30 -8.10 13.31
N TRP A 78 -3.52 -8.30 12.80
CA TRP A 78 -4.27 -9.54 12.99
C TRP A 78 -3.55 -10.71 12.33
N ALA A 79 -3.13 -10.57 11.07
CA ALA A 79 -2.41 -11.61 10.34
C ALA A 79 -1.15 -12.08 11.11
N LEU A 80 -0.30 -11.14 11.53
CA LEU A 80 0.96 -11.49 12.18
C LEU A 80 0.75 -12.02 13.61
N LYS A 81 0.04 -11.26 14.45
CA LYS A 81 -0.11 -11.59 15.89
C LYS A 81 -0.93 -12.85 16.11
N ALA A 82 -2.06 -12.99 15.39
CA ALA A 82 -2.90 -14.16 15.55
C ALA A 82 -2.27 -15.44 14.98
N THR A 83 -1.45 -15.33 13.92
CA THR A 83 -0.64 -16.44 13.43
C THR A 83 0.45 -16.81 14.45
N ALA A 84 1.20 -15.84 14.95
CA ALA A 84 2.20 -16.06 15.97
C ALA A 84 1.63 -16.80 17.19
N GLU A 85 0.49 -16.34 17.70
CA GLU A 85 -0.20 -17.00 18.83
C GLU A 85 -0.67 -18.42 18.50
N ALA A 86 -1.34 -18.59 17.34
CA ALA A 86 -1.95 -19.88 16.99
C ALA A 86 -0.94 -20.97 16.64
N TYR A 87 0.21 -20.59 16.09
CA TYR A 87 1.24 -21.51 15.61
C TYR A 87 2.49 -21.53 16.47
N ALA A 88 2.51 -20.89 17.66
CA ALA A 88 3.64 -20.85 18.58
C ALA A 88 4.20 -22.24 18.97
N ALA A 89 3.34 -23.28 18.99
CA ALA A 89 3.75 -24.66 19.26
C ALA A 89 4.47 -25.32 18.05
N LYS A 90 4.22 -24.83 16.82
CA LYS A 90 4.88 -25.31 15.59
C LYS A 90 6.24 -24.65 15.40
N GLY A 91 6.34 -23.37 15.75
CA GLY A 91 7.56 -22.59 15.59
C GLY A 91 7.39 -21.15 16.00
N LYS A 92 8.51 -20.42 16.03
CA LYS A 92 8.54 -19.00 16.43
C LYS A 92 9.28 -18.10 15.45
N HIS A 93 9.50 -18.57 14.24
CA HIS A 93 10.20 -17.80 13.22
C HIS A 93 9.22 -17.26 12.16
N ILE A 94 9.38 -15.98 11.84
CA ILE A 94 8.62 -15.24 10.84
C ILE A 94 9.60 -14.61 9.85
N ILE A 95 9.26 -14.62 8.57
CA ILE A 95 10.03 -13.97 7.52
C ILE A 95 9.20 -12.82 6.96
N THR A 96 9.81 -11.66 6.80
CA THR A 96 9.21 -10.49 6.14
C THR A 96 10.23 -9.75 5.30
N SER A 97 9.82 -8.75 4.50
CA SER A 97 10.76 -7.95 3.72
C SER A 97 11.24 -6.71 4.48
N ALA A 98 12.40 -6.19 4.09
CA ALA A 98 12.95 -4.96 4.67
C ALA A 98 12.19 -3.68 4.26
N ILE A 99 11.29 -3.76 3.28
CA ILE A 99 10.57 -2.62 2.70
C ILE A 99 9.08 -2.57 3.05
N GLU A 100 8.65 -3.33 4.04
CA GLU A 100 7.24 -3.40 4.46
C GLU A 100 6.72 -2.06 5.00
N HIS A 101 5.40 -1.92 4.99
CA HIS A 101 4.73 -0.85 5.71
C HIS A 101 4.98 -0.96 7.23
N HIS A 102 4.99 0.17 7.93
CA HIS A 102 5.22 0.20 9.38
C HIS A 102 4.22 -0.66 10.19
N ALA A 103 3.02 -0.92 9.68
CA ALA A 103 2.07 -1.83 10.31
C ALA A 103 2.61 -3.27 10.41
N ILE A 104 3.43 -3.71 9.45
CA ILE A 104 4.15 -4.99 9.46
C ILE A 104 5.42 -4.88 10.28
N LEU A 105 6.30 -3.90 9.98
CA LEU A 105 7.61 -3.77 10.64
C LEU A 105 7.49 -3.60 12.16
N HIS A 106 6.63 -2.68 12.62
CA HIS A 106 6.47 -2.46 14.06
C HIS A 106 5.76 -3.63 14.75
N THR A 107 4.87 -4.35 14.04
CA THR A 107 4.27 -5.58 14.56
C THR A 107 5.30 -6.70 14.67
N ALA A 108 6.19 -6.84 13.68
CA ALA A 108 7.31 -7.77 13.70
C ALA A 108 8.25 -7.47 14.89
N GLN A 109 8.67 -6.22 15.06
CA GLN A 109 9.48 -5.77 16.20
C GLN A 109 8.80 -6.00 17.55
N TRP A 110 7.47 -5.85 17.60
CA TRP A 110 6.71 -6.19 18.81
C TRP A 110 6.76 -7.70 19.08
N LEU A 111 6.63 -8.54 18.07
CA LEU A 111 6.73 -10.00 18.20
C LEU A 111 8.12 -10.46 18.64
N GLU A 112 9.19 -9.82 18.16
CA GLU A 112 10.57 -10.08 18.64
C GLU A 112 10.69 -9.88 20.15
N LYS A 113 10.10 -8.80 20.69
CA LYS A 113 10.04 -8.53 22.14
C LYS A 113 9.18 -9.54 22.91
N HIS A 114 8.36 -10.34 22.20
CA HIS A 114 7.49 -11.37 22.77
C HIS A 114 7.97 -12.80 22.49
N GLY A 115 9.25 -12.95 22.16
CA GLY A 115 9.92 -14.26 22.06
C GLY A 115 9.74 -14.97 20.72
N PHE A 116 9.46 -14.22 19.65
CA PHE A 116 9.54 -14.66 18.27
C PHE A 116 10.85 -14.16 17.64
N GLU A 117 11.27 -14.81 16.58
CA GLU A 117 12.41 -14.37 15.76
C GLU A 117 11.88 -13.91 14.40
N VAL A 118 12.40 -12.80 13.89
CA VAL A 118 12.00 -12.26 12.59
C VAL A 118 13.23 -12.10 11.69
N THR A 119 13.16 -12.66 10.49
CA THR A 119 14.14 -12.40 9.44
C THR A 119 13.57 -11.39 8.46
N TYR A 120 14.28 -10.27 8.29
CA TYR A 120 13.96 -9.22 7.33
C TYR A 120 14.79 -9.47 6.06
N VAL A 121 14.16 -10.03 5.04
CA VAL A 121 14.83 -10.32 3.75
C VAL A 121 15.08 -9.04 2.98
N GLY A 122 16.26 -8.93 2.41
CA GLY A 122 16.67 -7.79 1.60
C GLY A 122 15.95 -7.74 0.25
N VAL A 123 16.09 -6.58 -0.40
CA VAL A 123 15.59 -6.34 -1.75
C VAL A 123 16.74 -5.94 -2.67
N ASP A 124 16.54 -6.01 -3.97
CA ASP A 124 17.46 -5.49 -4.97
C ASP A 124 17.35 -3.94 -5.11
N GLU A 125 18.08 -3.35 -6.03
CA GLU A 125 18.10 -1.91 -6.29
C GLU A 125 16.78 -1.36 -6.85
N ASP A 126 15.92 -2.23 -7.35
CA ASP A 126 14.58 -1.95 -7.84
C ASP A 126 13.49 -2.20 -6.79
N GLY A 127 13.88 -2.70 -5.61
CA GLY A 127 12.98 -2.99 -4.50
C GLY A 127 12.23 -4.31 -4.65
N LYS A 128 12.66 -5.25 -5.49
CA LYS A 128 12.14 -6.62 -5.53
C LYS A 128 12.81 -7.46 -4.46
N ILE A 129 12.03 -8.28 -3.76
CA ILE A 129 12.55 -9.20 -2.77
C ILE A 129 13.52 -10.19 -3.40
N LYS A 130 14.63 -10.46 -2.72
CA LYS A 130 15.61 -11.45 -3.16
C LYS A 130 15.13 -12.86 -2.81
N LEU A 131 14.58 -13.56 -3.79
CA LEU A 131 14.00 -14.88 -3.61
C LEU A 131 15.00 -15.92 -3.09
N ASP A 132 16.27 -15.82 -3.44
CA ASP A 132 17.31 -16.72 -2.93
C ASP A 132 17.59 -16.48 -1.44
N GLU A 133 17.59 -15.22 -1.00
CA GLU A 133 17.69 -14.88 0.42
C GLU A 133 16.44 -15.34 1.18
N LEU A 134 15.24 -15.20 0.59
CA LEU A 134 13.99 -15.71 1.15
C LEU A 134 14.06 -17.23 1.38
N LYS A 135 14.48 -17.99 0.37
CA LYS A 135 14.64 -19.45 0.49
C LYS A 135 15.67 -19.83 1.55
N ALA A 136 16.80 -19.15 1.58
CA ALA A 136 17.86 -19.38 2.56
C ALA A 136 17.44 -19.04 4.01
N ALA A 137 16.50 -18.12 4.19
CA ALA A 137 15.95 -17.73 5.49
C ALA A 137 14.97 -18.76 6.09
N ILE A 138 14.46 -19.71 5.29
CA ILE A 138 13.48 -20.71 5.75
C ILE A 138 14.13 -21.68 6.73
N ARG A 139 13.48 -21.86 7.87
CA ARG A 139 13.90 -22.75 8.96
C ARG A 139 12.78 -23.76 9.26
N PRO A 140 13.08 -24.88 9.95
CA PRO A 140 12.06 -25.86 10.35
C PRO A 140 10.96 -25.27 11.26
N ASP A 141 11.26 -24.17 11.98
CA ASP A 141 10.35 -23.46 12.88
C ASP A 141 9.76 -22.20 12.25
N THR A 142 9.89 -21.98 10.93
CA THR A 142 9.23 -20.89 10.22
C THR A 142 7.73 -21.16 10.11
N ILE A 143 6.90 -20.21 10.57
CA ILE A 143 5.45 -20.34 10.60
C ILE A 143 4.73 -19.40 9.63
N LEU A 144 5.37 -18.29 9.23
CA LEU A 144 4.78 -17.26 8.39
C LEU A 144 5.83 -16.60 7.51
N ILE A 145 5.47 -16.41 6.25
CA ILE A 145 6.10 -15.45 5.33
C ILE A 145 5.10 -14.33 5.11
N SER A 146 5.49 -13.07 5.35
CA SER A 146 4.67 -11.88 5.15
C SER A 146 5.40 -10.90 4.26
N VAL A 147 4.94 -10.72 3.02
CA VAL A 147 5.55 -9.82 2.04
C VAL A 147 4.46 -9.02 1.35
N MET A 148 4.61 -7.69 1.32
CA MET A 148 3.64 -6.80 0.69
C MET A 148 3.50 -7.09 -0.82
N ALA A 149 2.31 -6.85 -1.37
CA ALA A 149 2.04 -7.08 -2.79
C ALA A 149 2.72 -6.04 -3.68
N ALA A 150 2.72 -4.78 -3.24
CA ALA A 150 3.40 -3.68 -3.91
C ALA A 150 3.82 -2.62 -2.90
N ASN A 151 4.98 -2.03 -3.10
CA ASN A 151 5.50 -1.04 -2.16
C ASN A 151 4.79 0.32 -2.33
N ASN A 152 4.35 0.90 -1.23
CA ASN A 152 3.60 2.15 -1.17
C ASN A 152 4.44 3.39 -1.48
N GLU A 153 5.76 3.31 -1.42
CA GLU A 153 6.67 4.43 -1.69
C GLU A 153 7.18 4.40 -3.13
N ILE A 154 7.85 3.31 -3.51
CA ILE A 154 8.52 3.19 -4.81
C ILE A 154 7.68 2.47 -5.88
N GLY A 155 6.53 1.94 -5.51
CA GLY A 155 5.57 1.32 -6.42
C GLY A 155 5.91 -0.09 -6.90
N THR A 156 7.08 -0.63 -6.62
CA THR A 156 7.52 -1.94 -7.10
C THR A 156 6.57 -3.06 -6.68
N ILE A 157 6.13 -3.86 -7.64
CA ILE A 157 5.26 -5.04 -7.44
C ILE A 157 6.14 -6.24 -7.11
N GLN A 158 5.76 -6.99 -6.07
CA GLN A 158 6.50 -8.18 -5.62
C GLN A 158 6.06 -9.45 -6.38
N PRO A 159 6.94 -10.44 -6.53
CA PRO A 159 6.67 -11.71 -7.22
C PRO A 159 5.84 -12.65 -6.33
N LEU A 160 4.55 -12.30 -6.09
CA LEU A 160 3.68 -12.99 -5.13
C LEU A 160 3.51 -14.48 -5.45
N LYS A 161 3.43 -14.83 -6.73
CA LYS A 161 3.24 -16.22 -7.14
C LYS A 161 4.44 -17.09 -6.73
N GLU A 162 5.65 -16.61 -7.02
CA GLU A 162 6.89 -17.30 -6.69
C GLU A 162 7.07 -17.40 -5.15
N ILE A 163 6.72 -16.35 -4.42
CA ILE A 163 6.74 -16.37 -2.94
C ILE A 163 5.74 -17.40 -2.41
N GLY A 164 4.52 -17.41 -2.95
CA GLY A 164 3.48 -18.35 -2.57
C GLY A 164 3.82 -19.80 -2.89
N GLU A 165 4.47 -20.06 -4.04
CA GLU A 165 4.99 -21.39 -4.40
C GLU A 165 6.04 -21.86 -3.37
N ILE A 166 7.00 -20.99 -3.00
CA ILE A 166 8.00 -21.27 -1.97
C ILE A 166 7.33 -21.57 -0.63
N ALA A 167 6.40 -20.74 -0.19
CA ALA A 167 5.70 -20.92 1.09
C ALA A 167 4.93 -22.25 1.12
N LYS A 168 4.21 -22.57 0.04
CA LYS A 168 3.44 -23.81 -0.11
C LYS A 168 4.33 -25.04 -0.09
N GLU A 169 5.45 -25.01 -0.80
CA GLU A 169 6.43 -26.12 -0.84
C GLU A 169 6.93 -26.49 0.55
N HIS A 170 7.11 -25.49 1.41
CA HIS A 170 7.62 -25.67 2.78
C HIS A 170 6.50 -25.79 3.84
N GLY A 171 5.23 -25.73 3.46
CA GLY A 171 4.10 -25.79 4.38
C GLY A 171 4.04 -24.63 5.37
N ILE A 172 4.47 -23.45 4.92
CA ILE A 172 4.50 -22.19 5.66
C ILE A 172 3.31 -21.35 5.21
N LEU A 173 2.67 -20.61 6.12
CA LEU A 173 1.61 -19.67 5.77
C LEU A 173 2.17 -18.47 5.02
N PHE A 174 1.45 -18.01 3.98
CA PHE A 174 1.78 -16.82 3.23
C PHE A 174 0.74 -15.71 3.44
N HIS A 175 1.18 -14.57 3.99
CA HIS A 175 0.43 -13.34 4.11
C HIS A 175 0.98 -12.28 3.15
N THR A 176 0.09 -11.48 2.57
CA THR A 176 0.47 -10.28 1.81
C THR A 176 -0.30 -9.05 2.29
N ASP A 177 0.42 -7.96 2.60
CA ASP A 177 -0.17 -6.63 2.64
C ASP A 177 -0.44 -6.16 1.20
N ALA A 178 -1.71 -6.23 0.80
CA ALA A 178 -2.16 -5.82 -0.53
C ALA A 178 -2.79 -4.42 -0.54
N VAL A 179 -2.62 -3.63 0.50
CA VAL A 179 -3.27 -2.31 0.66
C VAL A 179 -3.07 -1.40 -0.55
N GLN A 180 -1.91 -1.42 -1.18
CA GLN A 180 -1.62 -0.62 -2.38
C GLN A 180 -1.95 -1.34 -3.71
N ALA A 181 -2.18 -2.65 -3.67
CA ALA A 181 -2.39 -3.47 -4.86
C ALA A 181 -3.87 -3.83 -5.09
N PHE A 182 -4.65 -3.96 -4.00
CA PHE A 182 -6.04 -4.37 -4.00
C PHE A 182 -6.90 -3.43 -4.84
N GLY A 183 -7.48 -3.97 -5.93
CA GLY A 183 -8.29 -3.21 -6.89
C GLY A 183 -7.51 -2.29 -7.84
N HIS A 184 -6.17 -2.28 -7.79
CA HIS A 184 -5.30 -1.56 -8.73
C HIS A 184 -4.63 -2.48 -9.72
N ILE A 185 -4.28 -3.70 -9.30
CA ILE A 185 -3.72 -4.76 -10.14
C ILE A 185 -4.44 -6.09 -9.88
N PRO A 186 -4.44 -7.02 -10.84
CA PRO A 186 -5.04 -8.35 -10.63
C PRO A 186 -4.34 -9.12 -9.51
N ILE A 187 -5.12 -9.65 -8.57
CA ILE A 187 -4.68 -10.59 -7.54
C ILE A 187 -5.63 -11.78 -7.57
N ASN A 188 -5.08 -13.00 -7.59
CA ASN A 188 -5.85 -14.23 -7.39
C ASN A 188 -5.19 -15.04 -6.28
N VAL A 189 -5.90 -15.17 -5.16
CA VAL A 189 -5.35 -15.79 -3.96
C VAL A 189 -5.05 -17.28 -4.11
N ASP A 190 -5.78 -17.97 -5.00
CA ASP A 190 -5.54 -19.39 -5.26
C ASP A 190 -4.33 -19.60 -6.16
N ASP A 191 -4.22 -18.85 -7.25
CA ASP A 191 -3.10 -18.94 -8.21
C ASP A 191 -1.76 -18.50 -7.58
N MET A 192 -1.83 -17.56 -6.63
CA MET A 192 -0.66 -17.01 -5.93
C MET A 192 -0.42 -17.71 -4.58
N HIS A 193 -1.20 -18.73 -4.22
CA HIS A 193 -1.09 -19.48 -2.96
C HIS A 193 -1.08 -18.61 -1.71
N ILE A 194 -1.83 -17.51 -1.72
CA ILE A 194 -1.96 -16.58 -0.60
C ILE A 194 -2.91 -17.19 0.44
N ASP A 195 -2.49 -17.28 1.69
CA ASP A 195 -3.30 -17.76 2.81
C ASP A 195 -4.03 -16.65 3.55
N MET A 196 -3.43 -15.46 3.58
CA MET A 196 -4.00 -14.26 4.20
C MET A 196 -3.65 -13.02 3.37
N LEU A 197 -4.60 -12.07 3.30
CA LEU A 197 -4.39 -10.81 2.58
C LEU A 197 -5.04 -9.66 3.33
N SER A 198 -4.31 -8.56 3.48
CA SER A 198 -4.79 -7.30 4.06
C SER A 198 -5.10 -6.27 2.98
N ALA A 199 -6.25 -5.57 3.12
CA ALA A 199 -6.61 -4.45 2.24
C ALA A 199 -7.30 -3.32 3.00
N SER A 200 -7.39 -2.12 2.38
CA SER A 200 -7.99 -0.93 2.99
C SER A 200 -8.82 -0.14 1.99
N GLY A 201 -10.05 0.22 2.38
CA GLY A 201 -11.00 0.89 1.50
C GLY A 201 -10.52 2.26 1.01
N HIS A 202 -9.83 3.03 1.86
CA HIS A 202 -9.41 4.40 1.50
C HIS A 202 -8.27 4.47 0.48
N LYS A 203 -7.71 3.36 0.05
CA LYS A 203 -6.75 3.31 -1.07
C LYS A 203 -7.43 3.00 -2.40
N LEU A 204 -8.71 2.62 -2.35
CA LEU A 204 -9.53 2.21 -3.49
C LEU A 204 -10.72 3.17 -3.72
N ASN A 205 -10.57 4.45 -3.42
CA ASN A 205 -11.65 5.44 -3.52
C ASN A 205 -12.90 5.10 -2.67
N GLY A 206 -12.72 4.23 -1.67
CA GLY A 206 -13.68 3.89 -0.63
C GLY A 206 -13.47 4.73 0.64
N PRO A 207 -14.34 4.53 1.66
CA PRO A 207 -14.25 5.30 2.90
C PRO A 207 -13.05 4.88 3.75
N LYS A 208 -12.58 5.83 4.58
CA LYS A 208 -11.64 5.56 5.68
C LYS A 208 -12.35 4.75 6.78
N GLY A 209 -11.58 4.03 7.60
CA GLY A 209 -12.13 3.30 8.74
C GLY A 209 -12.81 1.97 8.37
N ILE A 210 -12.51 1.43 7.19
CA ILE A 210 -12.91 0.10 6.73
C ILE A 210 -11.76 -0.58 5.99
N GLY A 211 -11.57 -1.87 6.25
CA GLY A 211 -10.60 -2.72 5.58
C GLY A 211 -11.09 -4.15 5.44
N VAL A 212 -10.25 -4.96 4.86
CA VAL A 212 -10.50 -6.38 4.59
C VAL A 212 -9.35 -7.20 5.13
N MET A 213 -9.69 -8.33 5.72
CA MET A 213 -8.81 -9.45 5.98
C MET A 213 -9.36 -10.67 5.23
N TYR A 214 -8.62 -11.17 4.25
CA TYR A 214 -8.86 -12.50 3.68
C TYR A 214 -8.12 -13.54 4.49
N ILE A 215 -8.78 -14.63 4.82
CA ILE A 215 -8.21 -15.79 5.53
C ILE A 215 -8.68 -17.04 4.82
N ARG A 216 -7.74 -17.75 4.18
CA ARG A 216 -8.02 -19.00 3.47
C ARG A 216 -8.71 -20.01 4.39
N LYS A 217 -9.70 -20.72 3.88
CA LYS A 217 -10.35 -21.80 4.61
C LYS A 217 -9.34 -22.86 5.05
N GLY A 218 -9.36 -23.16 6.33
CA GLY A 218 -8.41 -24.10 6.96
C GLY A 218 -7.27 -23.41 7.73
N VAL A 219 -6.99 -22.13 7.49
CA VAL A 219 -6.04 -21.34 8.30
C VAL A 219 -6.67 -21.07 9.67
N LYS A 220 -5.99 -21.54 10.71
CA LYS A 220 -6.49 -21.50 12.11
C LYS A 220 -5.80 -20.37 12.86
N ILE A 221 -6.22 -19.13 12.62
CA ILE A 221 -5.80 -17.99 13.45
C ILE A 221 -6.90 -17.61 14.43
N ARG A 222 -6.52 -17.00 15.56
CA ARG A 222 -7.44 -16.60 16.63
C ARG A 222 -8.06 -15.22 16.34
N SER A 223 -9.10 -14.90 17.13
CA SER A 223 -9.68 -13.56 17.15
C SER A 223 -8.63 -12.55 17.62
N PHE A 224 -8.52 -11.42 16.90
CA PHE A 224 -7.65 -10.30 17.28
C PHE A 224 -8.35 -9.31 18.21
N ILE A 225 -9.64 -9.02 17.91
CA ILE A 225 -10.48 -8.17 18.76
C ILE A 225 -11.53 -9.06 19.42
N HIS A 226 -11.52 -9.11 20.75
CA HIS A 226 -12.41 -9.93 21.55
C HIS A 226 -13.69 -9.17 21.91
N GLY A 227 -14.84 -9.88 21.93
CA GLY A 227 -16.15 -9.30 22.26
C GLY A 227 -17.29 -10.15 21.71
N GLY A 228 -18.25 -9.52 21.01
CA GLY A 228 -19.39 -10.19 20.40
C GLY A 228 -19.01 -11.14 19.25
N ALA A 229 -20.02 -11.86 18.74
CA ALA A 229 -19.83 -12.94 17.75
C ALA A 229 -19.74 -12.46 16.29
N GLN A 230 -19.57 -11.16 16.05
CA GLN A 230 -19.43 -10.62 14.69
C GLN A 230 -18.26 -11.29 13.96
N GLU A 231 -18.27 -11.17 12.64
CA GLU A 231 -17.25 -11.79 11.78
C GLU A 231 -17.00 -13.27 12.15
N ARG A 232 -18.05 -14.03 12.41
CA ARG A 232 -17.99 -15.47 12.76
C ARG A 232 -17.10 -15.74 13.98
N GLN A 233 -17.21 -14.89 15.02
CA GLN A 233 -16.42 -14.93 16.27
C GLN A 233 -14.92 -14.67 16.10
N ARG A 234 -14.50 -14.11 14.96
CA ARG A 234 -13.08 -13.84 14.69
C ARG A 234 -12.71 -12.38 14.83
N ARG A 235 -13.69 -11.47 14.76
CA ARG A 235 -13.46 -10.03 14.95
C ARG A 235 -14.73 -9.40 15.52
N ALA A 236 -14.68 -9.05 16.79
CA ALA A 236 -15.82 -8.46 17.50
C ALA A 236 -16.04 -6.98 17.12
N GLY A 237 -17.22 -6.48 17.47
CA GLY A 237 -17.66 -5.11 17.25
C GLY A 237 -18.76 -5.03 16.19
N THR A 238 -19.75 -4.17 16.45
CA THR A 238 -20.86 -3.93 15.53
C THR A 238 -20.36 -3.58 14.15
N HIS A 239 -20.94 -4.18 13.11
CA HIS A 239 -20.56 -3.91 11.73
C HIS A 239 -20.72 -2.42 11.38
N ASN A 240 -19.68 -1.82 10.81
CA ASN A 240 -19.76 -0.52 10.18
C ASN A 240 -20.46 -0.65 8.82
N VAL A 241 -21.80 -0.84 8.84
CA VAL A 241 -22.58 -1.11 7.62
C VAL A 241 -22.37 -0.05 6.55
N PRO A 242 -22.44 1.28 6.84
CA PRO A 242 -22.18 2.29 5.83
C PRO A 242 -20.77 2.16 5.24
N GLY A 243 -19.75 1.92 6.07
CA GLY A 243 -18.37 1.71 5.60
C GLY A 243 -18.21 0.46 4.76
N ILE A 244 -18.88 -0.64 5.11
CA ILE A 244 -18.86 -1.91 4.35
C ILE A 244 -19.53 -1.72 2.98
N VAL A 245 -20.68 -1.04 2.93
CA VAL A 245 -21.37 -0.72 1.68
C VAL A 245 -20.52 0.21 0.80
N GLY A 246 -19.89 1.22 1.40
CA GLY A 246 -18.97 2.10 0.68
C GLY A 246 -17.78 1.34 0.09
N LEU A 247 -17.19 0.43 0.86
CA LEU A 247 -16.13 -0.45 0.35
C LEU A 247 -16.64 -1.35 -0.78
N CYS A 248 -17.82 -1.94 -0.64
CA CYS A 248 -18.47 -2.76 -1.67
C CYS A 248 -18.58 -1.97 -2.99
N LYS A 249 -19.14 -0.77 -2.92
CA LYS A 249 -19.31 0.08 -4.11
C LYS A 249 -17.97 0.45 -4.76
N ALA A 250 -16.95 0.74 -3.97
CA ALA A 250 -15.60 0.99 -4.48
C ALA A 250 -15.00 -0.26 -5.17
N VAL A 251 -15.24 -1.46 -4.62
CA VAL A 251 -14.83 -2.74 -5.22
C VAL A 251 -15.54 -2.99 -6.54
N GLU A 252 -16.87 -2.78 -6.61
CA GLU A 252 -17.65 -2.91 -7.86
C GLU A 252 -17.08 -2.01 -8.97
N LEU A 253 -16.83 -0.74 -8.65
CA LEU A 253 -16.25 0.22 -9.59
C LEU A 253 -14.83 -0.20 -10.03
N ALA A 254 -14.02 -0.68 -9.10
CA ALA A 254 -12.69 -1.18 -9.42
C ALA A 254 -12.76 -2.41 -10.35
N LYS A 255 -13.61 -3.39 -10.06
CA LYS A 255 -13.82 -4.57 -10.92
C LYS A 255 -14.20 -4.18 -12.35
N ALA A 256 -15.12 -3.22 -12.47
CA ALA A 256 -15.60 -2.78 -13.78
C ALA A 256 -14.52 -2.05 -14.62
N ASN A 257 -13.63 -1.30 -13.98
CA ASN A 257 -12.77 -0.33 -14.67
C ASN A 257 -11.26 -0.57 -14.49
N MET A 258 -10.83 -1.62 -13.75
CA MET A 258 -9.42 -1.83 -13.40
C MET A 258 -8.47 -1.79 -14.60
N ALA A 259 -8.79 -2.52 -15.67
CA ALA A 259 -7.91 -2.61 -16.84
C ALA A 259 -7.76 -1.26 -17.57
N GLU A 260 -8.88 -0.55 -17.79
CA GLU A 260 -8.88 0.76 -18.45
C GLU A 260 -8.16 1.80 -17.60
N ARG A 261 -8.49 1.86 -16.30
CA ARG A 261 -7.83 2.76 -15.34
C ARG A 261 -6.34 2.51 -15.26
N SER A 262 -5.91 1.25 -15.11
CA SER A 262 -4.49 0.90 -15.06
C SER A 262 -3.75 1.29 -16.33
N ALA A 263 -4.35 1.09 -17.51
CA ALA A 263 -3.74 1.49 -18.78
C ALA A 263 -3.60 3.02 -18.89
N TYR A 264 -4.64 3.75 -18.47
CA TYR A 264 -4.63 5.22 -18.47
C TYR A 264 -3.58 5.77 -17.51
N GLU A 265 -3.58 5.33 -16.25
CA GLU A 265 -2.62 5.75 -15.22
C GLU A 265 -1.18 5.40 -15.62
N THR A 266 -0.96 4.21 -16.18
CA THR A 266 0.35 3.79 -16.68
C THR A 266 0.88 4.73 -17.75
N LYS A 267 0.04 5.13 -18.72
CA LYS A 267 0.42 6.07 -19.77
C LYS A 267 0.86 7.42 -19.19
N LEU A 268 0.09 7.96 -18.24
CA LEU A 268 0.42 9.23 -17.59
C LEU A 268 1.66 9.13 -16.71
N ARG A 269 1.79 8.03 -15.96
CA ARG A 269 2.96 7.73 -15.14
C ARG A 269 4.24 7.64 -15.98
N ASP A 270 4.19 6.94 -17.08
CA ASP A 270 5.35 6.77 -17.96
C ASP A 270 5.76 8.08 -18.61
N HIS A 271 4.80 8.92 -19.01
CA HIS A 271 5.05 10.28 -19.47
C HIS A 271 5.70 11.15 -18.38
N LEU A 272 5.18 11.10 -17.15
CA LEU A 272 5.77 11.79 -15.99
C LEU A 272 7.24 11.34 -15.78
N ILE A 273 7.48 10.02 -15.77
CA ILE A 273 8.82 9.45 -15.56
C ILE A 273 9.77 9.89 -16.67
N GLU A 274 9.36 9.83 -17.93
CA GLU A 274 10.18 10.22 -19.08
C GLU A 274 10.56 11.70 -18.99
N ARG A 275 9.58 12.59 -18.78
CA ARG A 275 9.84 14.01 -18.66
C ARG A 275 10.79 14.34 -17.50
N VAL A 276 10.50 13.80 -16.30
CA VAL A 276 11.30 14.08 -15.10
C VAL A 276 12.73 13.59 -15.28
N THR A 277 12.93 12.40 -15.81
CA THR A 277 14.29 11.81 -15.93
C THR A 277 15.10 12.40 -17.09
N SER A 278 14.46 12.90 -18.15
CA SER A 278 15.15 13.51 -19.28
C SER A 278 15.38 15.03 -19.13
N GLU A 279 14.48 15.74 -18.43
CA GLU A 279 14.50 17.21 -18.35
C GLU A 279 15.14 17.73 -17.05
N ILE A 280 15.27 16.89 -16.00
CA ILE A 280 15.84 17.30 -14.71
C ILE A 280 17.13 16.49 -14.45
N PRO A 281 18.31 17.09 -14.60
CA PRO A 281 19.59 16.39 -14.39
C PRO A 281 19.73 15.91 -12.95
N TYR A 282 20.57 14.89 -12.73
CA TYR A 282 20.85 14.29 -11.41
C TYR A 282 19.59 13.79 -10.70
N THR A 283 18.65 13.26 -11.47
CA THR A 283 17.44 12.60 -11.00
C THR A 283 17.58 11.08 -11.12
N ARG A 284 17.10 10.35 -10.11
CA ARG A 284 16.95 8.90 -10.13
C ARG A 284 15.47 8.54 -10.00
N LEU A 285 14.98 7.64 -10.86
CA LEU A 285 13.73 6.92 -10.63
C LEU A 285 14.00 5.81 -9.61
N ASN A 286 13.18 5.72 -8.57
CA ASN A 286 13.24 4.66 -7.57
C ASN A 286 12.18 3.60 -7.87
N GLY A 287 12.51 2.32 -7.62
CA GLY A 287 11.67 1.18 -7.91
C GLY A 287 11.75 0.71 -9.36
N HIS A 288 11.21 -0.47 -9.62
CA HIS A 288 11.31 -1.13 -10.91
C HIS A 288 10.62 -0.31 -12.02
N ARG A 289 11.24 -0.24 -13.20
CA ARG A 289 10.77 0.65 -14.28
C ARG A 289 9.39 0.26 -14.83
N THR A 290 9.09 -1.03 -14.94
CA THR A 290 7.88 -1.60 -15.55
C THR A 290 7.01 -2.38 -14.58
N ASP A 291 7.60 -3.24 -13.73
CA ASP A 291 6.87 -4.02 -12.74
C ASP A 291 6.55 -3.16 -11.52
N ARG A 292 5.71 -2.16 -11.75
CA ARG A 292 5.29 -1.18 -10.74
C ARG A 292 3.81 -0.87 -10.84
N LEU A 293 3.25 -0.37 -9.74
CA LEU A 293 1.86 0.12 -9.71
C LEU A 293 1.60 1.13 -10.83
N PRO A 294 0.44 1.06 -11.47
CA PRO A 294 0.13 1.89 -12.64
C PRO A 294 0.17 3.40 -12.33
N ASN A 295 -0.09 3.77 -11.09
CA ASN A 295 -0.25 5.16 -10.66
C ASN A 295 0.95 5.74 -9.89
N ASN A 296 2.01 4.97 -9.64
CA ASN A 296 3.09 5.39 -8.73
C ASN A 296 4.38 5.74 -9.47
N ALA A 297 4.93 6.92 -9.19
CA ALA A 297 6.29 7.33 -9.55
C ALA A 297 7.01 7.89 -8.33
N ASN A 298 8.24 7.45 -8.11
CA ASN A 298 9.07 7.92 -7.00
C ASN A 298 10.46 8.30 -7.53
N PHE A 299 10.93 9.47 -7.15
CA PHE A 299 12.18 10.03 -7.61
C PHE A 299 13.05 10.46 -6.44
N CYS A 300 14.38 10.45 -6.63
CA CYS A 300 15.30 11.20 -5.81
C CYS A 300 16.01 12.26 -6.67
N PHE A 301 16.06 13.48 -6.16
CA PHE A 301 16.77 14.61 -6.77
C PHE A 301 18.00 14.94 -5.93
N ARG A 302 19.20 14.85 -6.52
CA ARG A 302 20.43 15.11 -5.78
C ARG A 302 20.58 16.59 -5.45
N PHE A 303 21.25 16.87 -4.32
CA PHE A 303 21.63 18.20 -3.83
C PHE A 303 20.50 19.07 -3.32
N ILE A 304 19.34 18.48 -3.02
CA ILE A 304 18.19 19.17 -2.46
C ILE A 304 17.59 18.38 -1.31
N GLU A 305 16.75 19.02 -0.54
CA GLU A 305 16.00 18.48 0.56
C GLU A 305 14.51 18.35 0.19
N GLY A 306 13.94 17.16 0.41
CA GLY A 306 12.57 16.83 -0.01
C GLY A 306 11.51 17.70 0.62
N GLU A 307 11.64 18.06 1.91
CA GLU A 307 10.66 18.90 2.61
C GLU A 307 10.53 20.29 1.97
N SER A 308 11.66 20.93 1.67
CA SER A 308 11.66 22.22 0.98
C SER A 308 11.01 22.14 -0.41
N MET A 309 11.21 21.04 -1.13
CA MET A 309 10.57 20.78 -2.42
C MET A 309 9.04 20.62 -2.28
N LEU A 310 8.58 19.87 -1.26
CA LEU A 310 7.15 19.67 -1.01
C LEU A 310 6.44 20.98 -0.66
N ILE A 311 7.05 21.84 0.16
CA ILE A 311 6.51 23.16 0.50
C ILE A 311 6.34 24.04 -0.77
N LEU A 312 7.34 24.04 -1.65
CA LEU A 312 7.26 24.82 -2.89
C LEU A 312 6.26 24.24 -3.90
N LEU A 313 6.10 22.91 -3.94
CA LEU A 313 5.06 22.26 -4.73
C LEU A 313 3.66 22.61 -4.23
N ASP A 314 3.43 22.61 -2.92
CA ASP A 314 2.16 23.01 -2.32
C ASP A 314 1.81 24.45 -2.67
N GLN A 315 2.79 25.39 -2.61
CA GLN A 315 2.61 26.77 -3.07
C GLN A 315 2.24 26.87 -4.56
N ALA A 316 2.69 25.92 -5.37
CA ALA A 316 2.32 25.81 -6.78
C ALA A 316 0.98 25.07 -7.01
N GLY A 317 0.30 24.63 -5.94
CA GLY A 317 -0.96 23.90 -5.99
C GLY A 317 -0.82 22.41 -6.34
N VAL A 318 0.34 21.80 -6.13
CA VAL A 318 0.62 20.39 -6.38
C VAL A 318 0.85 19.65 -5.06
N CYS A 319 -0.01 18.67 -4.76
CA CYS A 319 0.14 17.78 -3.60
C CYS A 319 0.98 16.56 -3.98
N GLY A 320 2.10 16.36 -3.32
CA GLY A 320 2.95 15.19 -3.40
C GLY A 320 3.46 14.79 -2.02
N SER A 321 4.25 13.73 -1.93
CA SER A 321 4.80 13.24 -0.65
C SER A 321 6.28 12.89 -0.80
N SER A 322 7.06 13.04 0.27
CA SER A 322 8.27 12.26 0.44
C SER A 322 7.86 10.85 0.88
N GLY A 323 8.52 9.80 0.43
CA GLY A 323 8.14 8.41 0.77
C GLY A 323 7.88 8.15 2.26
N SER A 324 8.51 8.92 3.15
CA SER A 324 8.38 8.82 4.62
C SER A 324 7.22 9.61 5.25
N ALA A 325 6.16 9.96 4.51
CA ALA A 325 5.04 10.77 5.02
C ALA A 325 4.35 10.21 6.28
N CYS A 326 4.48 8.92 6.59
CA CYS A 326 3.95 8.30 7.81
C CYS A 326 4.80 8.55 9.07
N THR A 327 6.00 9.12 8.92
CA THR A 327 6.91 9.48 10.01
C THR A 327 7.09 10.99 10.11
N SER A 328 6.02 11.76 9.87
CA SER A 328 6.02 13.23 9.99
C SER A 328 6.57 13.64 11.36
N GLY A 329 7.84 14.07 11.39
CA GLY A 329 8.60 14.41 12.61
C GLY A 329 9.95 13.67 12.74
N SER A 330 10.26 12.65 11.94
CA SER A 330 11.59 12.05 11.87
C SER A 330 12.39 12.71 10.73
N LEU A 331 13.58 13.18 11.06
CA LEU A 331 14.58 13.65 10.07
C LEU A 331 15.24 12.48 9.33
N ASP A 332 14.86 11.23 9.64
CA ASP A 332 15.46 10.05 9.04
C ASP A 332 14.89 9.80 7.64
N PRO A 333 15.73 9.44 6.66
CA PRO A 333 15.27 9.09 5.33
C PRO A 333 14.46 7.80 5.35
N SER A 334 13.65 7.59 4.31
CA SER A 334 12.84 6.38 4.13
C SER A 334 13.67 5.11 4.25
N HIS A 335 13.22 4.18 5.12
CA HIS A 335 13.83 2.84 5.24
C HIS A 335 13.78 2.07 3.91
N VAL A 336 12.76 2.30 3.08
CA VAL A 336 12.62 1.70 1.75
C VAL A 336 13.76 2.17 0.83
N LEU A 337 14.04 3.47 0.81
CA LEU A 337 15.10 4.03 -0.02
C LEU A 337 16.49 3.58 0.44
N LEU A 338 16.69 3.43 1.75
CA LEU A 338 17.92 2.84 2.30
C LEU A 338 18.05 1.36 1.93
N ALA A 339 16.95 0.59 1.98
CA ALA A 339 16.95 -0.82 1.64
C ALA A 339 17.28 -1.11 0.17
N ILE A 340 16.94 -0.20 -0.76
CA ILE A 340 17.33 -0.29 -2.17
C ILE A 340 18.77 0.25 -2.43
N GLY A 341 19.53 0.52 -1.38
CA GLY A 341 20.96 0.89 -1.46
C GLY A 341 21.23 2.37 -1.64
N LEU A 342 20.27 3.26 -1.45
CA LEU A 342 20.54 4.70 -1.54
C LEU A 342 21.23 5.21 -0.27
N PRO A 343 22.28 6.02 -0.41
CA PRO A 343 22.87 6.73 0.73
C PRO A 343 21.88 7.78 1.28
N HIS A 344 21.99 8.09 2.57
CA HIS A 344 21.14 9.06 3.28
C HIS A 344 20.98 10.38 2.51
N GLU A 345 22.09 10.95 2.03
CA GLU A 345 22.13 12.23 1.31
C GLU A 345 21.19 12.22 0.07
N ILE A 346 21.14 11.10 -0.67
CA ILE A 346 20.28 10.99 -1.86
C ILE A 346 18.83 10.71 -1.46
N ALA A 347 18.61 9.87 -0.46
CA ALA A 347 17.29 9.49 0.00
C ALA A 347 16.49 10.69 0.56
N HIS A 348 17.16 11.68 1.14
CA HIS A 348 16.52 12.92 1.61
C HIS A 348 15.86 13.75 0.49
N GLY A 349 16.37 13.69 -0.73
CA GLY A 349 15.81 14.40 -1.88
C GLY A 349 14.65 13.66 -2.57
N SER A 350 13.90 12.82 -1.86
CA SER A 350 12.86 11.98 -2.45
C SER A 350 11.53 12.71 -2.65
N LEU A 351 10.83 12.33 -3.73
CA LEU A 351 9.47 12.76 -4.05
C LEU A 351 8.69 11.57 -4.59
N ARG A 352 7.54 11.28 -3.97
CA ARG A 352 6.54 10.35 -4.48
C ARG A 352 5.37 11.11 -5.07
N LEU A 353 5.02 10.80 -6.31
CA LEU A 353 3.83 11.29 -7.00
C LEU A 353 2.96 10.08 -7.36
N THR A 354 1.70 10.10 -6.92
CA THR A 354 0.74 9.02 -7.18
C THR A 354 -0.53 9.56 -7.81
N LEU A 355 -0.78 9.09 -9.03
CA LEU A 355 -1.83 9.54 -9.92
C LEU A 355 -3.19 8.90 -9.56
N SER A 356 -4.23 9.37 -10.25
CA SER A 356 -5.54 8.73 -10.30
C SER A 356 -6.14 8.91 -11.71
N GLU A 357 -7.28 8.28 -11.95
CA GLU A 357 -8.03 8.47 -13.21
C GLU A 357 -8.50 9.92 -13.45
N LYS A 358 -8.45 10.78 -12.42
CA LYS A 358 -8.77 12.22 -12.53
C LYS A 358 -7.58 13.08 -12.90
N THR A 359 -6.38 12.53 -12.84
CA THR A 359 -5.15 13.22 -13.24
C THR A 359 -5.15 13.37 -14.75
N THR A 360 -4.86 14.57 -15.26
CA THR A 360 -4.79 14.85 -16.69
C THR A 360 -3.35 14.95 -17.17
N LEU A 361 -3.13 14.84 -18.48
CA LEU A 361 -1.82 15.08 -19.09
C LEU A 361 -1.32 16.50 -18.80
N GLU A 362 -2.22 17.49 -18.84
CA GLU A 362 -1.92 18.88 -18.51
C GLU A 362 -1.48 19.06 -17.04
N ASP A 363 -2.04 18.27 -16.10
CA ASP A 363 -1.60 18.29 -14.71
C ASP A 363 -0.18 17.75 -14.57
N ILE A 364 0.16 16.68 -15.31
CA ILE A 364 1.51 16.12 -15.34
C ILE A 364 2.50 17.14 -15.92
N ASP A 365 2.18 17.73 -17.07
CA ASP A 365 3.05 18.70 -17.73
C ASP A 365 3.30 19.92 -16.84
N TYR A 366 2.25 20.48 -16.25
CA TYR A 366 2.36 21.57 -15.28
C TYR A 366 3.24 21.18 -14.08
N THR A 367 3.03 19.98 -13.52
CA THR A 367 3.81 19.49 -12.37
C THR A 367 5.28 19.41 -12.72
N VAL A 368 5.64 18.84 -13.87
CA VAL A 368 7.03 18.72 -14.29
C VAL A 368 7.67 20.11 -14.52
N ASP A 369 6.97 21.03 -15.16
CA ASP A 369 7.48 22.39 -15.36
C ASP A 369 7.74 23.10 -14.02
N LYS A 370 6.85 22.96 -13.05
CA LYS A 370 7.06 23.48 -11.69
C LYS A 370 8.21 22.79 -10.96
N LEU A 371 8.33 21.49 -11.10
CA LEU A 371 9.48 20.75 -10.53
C LEU A 371 10.82 21.25 -11.06
N LYS A 372 10.92 21.52 -12.37
CA LYS A 372 12.13 22.08 -12.99
C LYS A 372 12.51 23.42 -12.34
N GLU A 373 11.55 24.34 -12.24
CA GLU A 373 11.75 25.67 -11.62
C GLU A 373 12.19 25.52 -10.15
N ILE A 374 11.48 24.67 -9.37
CA ILE A 374 11.73 24.47 -7.95
C ILE A 374 13.10 23.84 -7.71
N ILE A 375 13.44 22.79 -8.44
CA ILE A 375 14.73 22.08 -8.28
C ILE A 375 15.89 22.97 -8.68
N ALA A 376 15.77 23.72 -9.78
CA ALA A 376 16.81 24.68 -10.17
C ALA A 376 17.03 25.75 -9.09
N ARG A 377 15.95 26.29 -8.51
CA ARG A 377 16.02 27.25 -7.40
C ARG A 377 16.67 26.64 -6.15
N LEU A 378 16.24 25.44 -5.71
CA LEU A 378 16.81 24.79 -4.52
C LEU A 378 18.30 24.47 -4.70
N ARG A 379 18.70 23.97 -5.88
CA ARG A 379 20.11 23.72 -6.20
C ARG A 379 20.95 25.00 -6.20
N SER A 380 20.41 26.11 -6.69
CA SER A 380 21.13 27.40 -6.67
C SER A 380 21.48 27.90 -5.26
N MET A 381 20.78 27.40 -4.23
CA MET A 381 21.00 27.72 -2.82
C MET A 381 21.74 26.60 -2.08
N SER A 382 22.08 25.50 -2.73
CA SER A 382 22.70 24.32 -2.10
C SER A 382 24.23 24.41 -2.15
N PRO A 383 24.94 24.49 -1.01
CA PRO A 383 26.37 24.42 -0.97
C PRO A 383 26.96 23.13 -1.57
N LEU A 384 26.23 22.01 -1.39
CA LEU A 384 26.63 20.71 -1.96
C LEU A 384 26.62 20.72 -3.49
N TYR A 385 25.66 21.41 -4.08
CA TYR A 385 25.61 21.58 -5.54
C TYR A 385 26.69 22.51 -6.05
N GLU A 386 26.97 23.61 -5.36
CA GLU A 386 28.03 24.53 -5.67
C GLU A 386 29.41 23.82 -5.66
N ASP A 387 29.70 23.03 -4.64
CA ASP A 387 30.92 22.25 -4.52
C ASP A 387 31.06 21.19 -5.60
N PHE A 388 29.94 20.54 -5.94
CA PHE A 388 29.90 19.56 -7.02
C PHE A 388 30.23 20.19 -8.38
N VAL A 389 29.64 21.33 -8.71
CA VAL A 389 29.88 22.07 -9.96
C VAL A 389 31.34 22.58 -10.02
N LYS A 390 31.91 23.07 -8.91
CA LYS A 390 33.30 23.49 -8.84
C LYS A 390 34.27 22.34 -9.13
N LYS A 391 33.97 21.12 -8.64
CA LYS A 391 34.85 19.95 -8.79
C LYS A 391 34.76 19.31 -10.19
N ASN A 392 33.58 19.32 -10.81
CA ASN A 392 33.31 18.56 -12.03
C ASN A 392 33.18 19.43 -13.31
N GLY A 393 33.43 20.75 -13.21
CA GLY A 393 33.14 21.69 -14.28
C GLY A 393 31.65 21.97 -14.41
N LYS A 394 31.24 23.01 -15.19
CA LYS A 394 29.84 23.35 -15.37
C LYS A 394 29.06 22.11 -15.79
N ALA A 395 28.08 21.72 -14.99
CA ALA A 395 27.06 20.78 -15.43
C ALA A 395 26.45 21.30 -16.73
N GLU A 396 26.45 20.47 -17.76
CA GLU A 396 25.69 20.74 -18.98
C GLU A 396 24.22 21.00 -18.56
N ALA A 397 23.71 22.14 -18.99
CA ALA A 397 22.38 22.64 -18.65
C ALA A 397 21.32 21.83 -19.39
#